data_ae84dc64e9eb3c93532b87d1c22134ff
#
_entry.id   ae84dc64e9eb3c93532b87d1c22134ff
#
_cell.length_a   1.000
_cell.length_b   1.000
_cell.length_c   1.000
_cell.angle_alpha   90.00
_cell.angle_beta   90.00
_cell.angle_gamma   90.00
#
_symmetry.space_group_name_H-M   'P 1'
#
loop_
_entity.id
_entity.type
_entity.pdbx_description
1 polymer ?
#
loop_
_entity_poly.entity_id
_entity_poly.type
_entity_poly.pdbx_seq_one_letter_code
_entity_poly.pdbx_strand_id
1 'polypeptide(L)'
;MGAGRAAAEHRQWAERHPWPPRWLRWGPPALVVATMVLDRVTPPSYFFGSLLTASVVLALFTYPPLGVLAVGAAGCGLLAVTEVLEDYVGPMTVVALTVLAVVTLLSAALCGVRRRAESRFRRVQAVAEAVQLALLRPLPARIGPLRVAGFYRAADDEALIGGDLYSVRPTPFGIRVIVGDVKGKGISATQTVATVISSFQEAALLQPSLSQVAERIDVALQLDRDNPPAEPMGAGPAYTPGEAPGPADEVFVTAVLLEFSADARTVRVLDRGHQPLVGIRQGTVSVAETDHSLPLGMSDLLTAPPRAVTHLLNPGDILIAYSDGVTEARDGAGTFYPLRERLQELCSGGAGPGSPARLVTFIEEDVARWAPTLGDDLVAIAFQPAPSDDE
;
A
#
# COMPACT_ATOMS: atom_id res chain seq x y z
N MET A 1 -11.98 -17.80 4.23
CA MET A 1 -12.36 -17.21 5.53
C MET A 1 -11.42 -16.09 5.99
N GLY A 2 -10.28 -15.85 5.32
CA GLY A 2 -9.28 -14.83 5.69
C GLY A 2 -9.65 -13.39 5.34
N ALA A 3 -10.24 -13.12 4.18
CA ALA A 3 -10.52 -11.76 3.71
C ALA A 3 -11.50 -10.97 4.62
N GLY A 4 -12.40 -11.65 5.32
CA GLY A 4 -13.32 -11.00 6.27
C GLY A 4 -12.66 -10.59 7.59
N ARG A 5 -11.58 -11.26 8.00
CA ARG A 5 -10.83 -10.90 9.22
C ARG A 5 -9.92 -9.69 8.97
N ALA A 6 -9.18 -9.66 7.87
CA ALA A 6 -8.35 -8.52 7.49
C ALA A 6 -9.15 -7.22 7.36
N ALA A 7 -10.34 -7.26 6.74
CA ALA A 7 -11.23 -6.11 6.65
C ALA A 7 -11.84 -5.67 8.00
N ALA A 8 -11.93 -6.57 8.98
CA ALA A 8 -12.39 -6.25 10.33
C ALA A 8 -11.27 -5.63 11.19
N GLU A 9 -10.04 -6.09 11.04
CA GLU A 9 -8.86 -5.56 11.72
C GLU A 9 -8.48 -4.18 11.19
N HIS A 10 -8.58 -3.95 9.88
CA HIS A 10 -8.41 -2.63 9.25
C HIS A 10 -9.41 -1.60 9.78
N ARG A 11 -10.67 -2.00 9.99
CA ARG A 11 -11.67 -1.13 10.63
C ARG A 11 -11.34 -0.83 12.08
N GLN A 12 -10.81 -1.78 12.83
CA GLN A 12 -10.42 -1.58 14.23
C GLN A 12 -9.20 -0.66 14.38
N TRP A 13 -8.27 -0.65 13.42
CA TRP A 13 -7.11 0.23 13.46
C TRP A 13 -7.48 1.68 13.11
N ALA A 14 -8.27 1.92 12.08
CA ALA A 14 -8.81 3.24 11.72
C ALA A 14 -9.69 3.84 12.84
N GLU A 15 -10.32 2.99 13.65
CA GLU A 15 -11.05 3.42 14.86
C GLU A 15 -10.13 3.82 16.02
N ARG A 16 -8.88 3.33 16.06
CA ARG A 16 -7.92 3.64 17.13
C ARG A 16 -7.15 4.94 16.93
N HIS A 17 -7.01 5.44 15.70
CA HIS A 17 -6.28 6.69 15.39
C HIS A 17 -7.06 7.62 14.48
N PRO A 18 -8.25 8.11 14.89
CA PRO A 18 -9.01 9.05 14.08
C PRO A 18 -8.30 10.40 14.05
N TRP A 19 -7.78 10.81 12.89
CA TRP A 19 -7.39 12.18 12.66
C TRP A 19 -8.62 13.03 12.24
N PRO A 20 -8.93 14.16 12.88
CA PRO A 20 -8.22 14.80 13.98
C PRO A 20 -8.46 14.14 15.33
N PRO A 21 -7.49 14.22 16.28
CA PRO A 21 -7.62 13.61 17.60
C PRO A 21 -8.88 14.08 18.32
N ARG A 22 -9.52 13.19 19.08
CA ARG A 22 -10.84 13.45 19.69
C ARG A 22 -10.92 14.76 20.49
N TRP A 23 -9.82 15.15 21.13
CA TRP A 23 -9.77 16.40 21.90
C TRP A 23 -9.88 17.65 21.01
N LEU A 24 -9.38 17.60 19.76
CA LEU A 24 -9.45 18.74 18.82
C LEU A 24 -10.89 19.06 18.42
N ARG A 25 -11.82 18.10 18.53
CA ARG A 25 -13.26 18.33 18.32
C ARG A 25 -13.88 19.29 19.33
N TRP A 26 -13.26 19.45 20.50
CA TRP A 26 -13.68 20.40 21.51
C TRP A 26 -13.10 21.80 21.29
N GLY A 27 -12.12 21.94 20.41
CA GLY A 27 -11.47 23.21 20.09
C GLY A 27 -12.45 24.31 19.64
N PRO A 28 -13.27 24.09 18.58
CA PRO A 28 -14.22 25.10 18.14
C PRO A 28 -15.21 25.56 19.22
N PRO A 29 -15.96 24.70 19.92
CA PRO A 29 -16.84 25.14 20.99
C PRO A 29 -16.09 25.77 22.17
N ALA A 30 -14.89 25.31 22.50
CA ALA A 30 -14.08 25.91 23.57
C ALA A 30 -13.67 27.37 23.22
N LEU A 31 -13.33 27.65 21.96
CA LEU A 31 -13.03 29.01 21.49
C LEU A 31 -14.28 29.93 21.55
N VAL A 32 -15.46 29.42 21.21
CA VAL A 32 -16.72 30.19 21.34
C VAL A 32 -16.97 30.54 22.80
N VAL A 33 -16.83 29.58 23.72
CA VAL A 33 -17.00 29.81 25.17
C VAL A 33 -15.93 30.75 25.70
N ALA A 34 -14.67 30.59 25.28
CA ALA A 34 -13.58 31.51 25.68
C ALA A 34 -13.84 32.94 25.25
N THR A 35 -14.34 33.16 24.03
CA THR A 35 -14.74 34.50 23.56
C THR A 35 -15.81 35.10 24.47
N MET A 36 -16.85 34.31 24.80
CA MET A 36 -17.92 34.76 25.68
C MET A 36 -17.42 35.16 27.10
N VAL A 37 -16.49 34.39 27.64
CA VAL A 37 -15.90 34.67 28.97
C VAL A 37 -15.02 35.91 28.91
N LEU A 38 -14.18 36.04 27.87
CA LEU A 38 -13.32 37.21 27.69
C LEU A 38 -14.11 38.51 27.52
N ASP A 39 -15.16 38.49 26.73
CA ASP A 39 -16.05 39.66 26.54
C ASP A 39 -16.70 40.14 27.86
N ARG A 40 -16.97 39.22 28.80
CA ARG A 40 -17.57 39.52 30.08
C ARG A 40 -16.59 40.03 31.16
N VAL A 41 -15.30 39.63 31.04
CA VAL A 41 -14.27 39.93 32.06
C VAL A 41 -13.46 41.16 31.70
N THR A 42 -13.39 41.53 30.42
CA THR A 42 -12.59 42.66 29.91
C THR A 42 -13.43 43.94 29.74
N PRO A 43 -12.78 45.11 29.86
CA PRO A 43 -13.47 46.39 29.60
C PRO A 43 -13.99 46.51 28.15
N PRO A 44 -15.08 47.22 27.90
CA PRO A 44 -15.72 47.33 26.57
C PRO A 44 -14.84 47.95 25.46
N SER A 45 -13.62 48.38 25.78
CA SER A 45 -12.64 48.87 24.80
C SER A 45 -11.96 47.73 23.99
N TYR A 46 -12.11 46.47 24.41
CA TYR A 46 -11.50 45.31 23.73
C TYR A 46 -12.59 44.52 23.00
N PHE A 47 -12.32 44.17 21.74
CA PHE A 47 -13.23 43.40 20.89
C PHE A 47 -12.63 42.03 20.56
N PHE A 48 -13.21 40.94 21.07
CA PHE A 48 -12.72 39.56 20.88
C PHE A 48 -13.44 38.80 19.78
N GLY A 49 -14.31 39.42 19.00
CA GLY A 49 -15.06 38.78 17.91
C GLY A 49 -14.18 38.09 16.86
N SER A 50 -12.91 38.46 16.74
CA SER A 50 -11.94 37.78 15.88
C SER A 50 -11.68 36.31 16.30
N LEU A 51 -11.83 35.96 17.58
CA LEU A 51 -11.69 34.57 18.05
C LEU A 51 -12.81 33.65 17.52
N LEU A 52 -13.99 34.20 17.24
CA LEU A 52 -15.10 33.49 16.62
C LEU A 52 -14.73 33.03 15.19
N THR A 53 -14.01 33.87 14.43
CA THR A 53 -13.52 33.50 13.10
C THR A 53 -12.51 32.36 13.18
N ALA A 54 -11.61 32.39 14.17
CA ALA A 54 -10.66 31.29 14.43
C ALA A 54 -11.39 29.99 14.79
N SER A 55 -12.48 30.05 15.57
CA SER A 55 -13.32 28.88 15.88
C SER A 55 -13.91 28.25 14.60
N VAL A 56 -14.41 29.06 13.66
CA VAL A 56 -14.96 28.57 12.38
C VAL A 56 -13.89 27.95 11.51
N VAL A 57 -12.71 28.57 11.44
CA VAL A 57 -11.56 27.98 10.68
C VAL A 57 -11.10 26.67 11.30
N LEU A 58 -11.05 26.55 12.63
CA LEU A 58 -10.74 25.29 13.30
C LEU A 58 -11.82 24.22 13.04
N ALA A 59 -13.09 24.62 12.97
CA ALA A 59 -14.21 23.74 12.65
C ALA A 59 -14.09 23.12 11.24
N LEU A 60 -13.46 23.79 10.27
CA LEU A 60 -13.17 23.28 8.93
C LEU A 60 -12.42 21.93 8.96
N PHE A 61 -11.51 21.77 9.92
CA PHE A 61 -10.69 20.54 10.03
C PHE A 61 -11.35 19.44 10.86
N THR A 62 -12.33 19.80 11.71
CA THR A 62 -12.87 18.88 12.72
C THR A 62 -14.30 18.43 12.45
N TYR A 63 -15.08 19.24 11.76
CA TYR A 63 -16.52 19.01 11.54
C TYR A 63 -16.90 18.81 10.07
N PRO A 64 -18.06 18.19 9.79
CA PRO A 64 -18.68 18.23 8.46
C PRO A 64 -19.16 19.64 8.10
N PRO A 65 -19.45 19.90 6.80
CA PRO A 65 -19.90 21.25 6.37
C PRO A 65 -21.06 21.80 7.17
N LEU A 66 -22.04 20.96 7.52
CA LEU A 66 -23.15 21.34 8.40
C LEU A 66 -22.69 21.70 9.81
N GLY A 67 -21.66 21.04 10.33
CA GLY A 67 -21.07 21.38 11.63
C GLY A 67 -20.33 22.71 11.60
N VAL A 68 -19.63 23.04 10.50
CA VAL A 68 -19.00 24.34 10.29
C VAL A 68 -20.06 25.46 10.26
N LEU A 69 -21.16 25.24 9.54
CA LEU A 69 -22.29 26.17 9.51
C LEU A 69 -22.92 26.37 10.91
N ALA A 70 -23.07 25.29 11.68
CA ALA A 70 -23.61 25.36 13.03
C ALA A 70 -22.73 26.19 13.99
N VAL A 71 -21.39 25.97 13.93
CA VAL A 71 -20.43 26.78 14.71
C VAL A 71 -20.47 28.24 14.32
N GLY A 72 -20.51 28.55 13.02
CA GLY A 72 -20.62 29.90 12.53
C GLY A 72 -21.93 30.59 12.92
N ALA A 73 -23.05 29.88 12.81
CA ALA A 73 -24.37 30.39 13.24
C ALA A 73 -24.40 30.65 14.76
N ALA A 74 -23.82 29.74 15.56
CA ALA A 74 -23.69 29.94 17.01
C ALA A 74 -22.83 31.19 17.33
N GLY A 75 -21.70 31.37 16.60
CA GLY A 75 -20.85 32.56 16.73
C GLY A 75 -21.58 33.87 16.35
N CYS A 76 -22.30 33.87 15.23
CA CYS A 76 -23.11 35.05 14.82
C CYS A 76 -24.21 35.35 15.84
N GLY A 77 -24.91 34.29 16.31
CA GLY A 77 -25.95 34.45 17.34
C GLY A 77 -25.41 35.02 18.66
N LEU A 78 -24.25 34.49 19.10
CA LEU A 78 -23.59 34.99 20.31
C LEU A 78 -23.21 36.46 20.18
N LEU A 79 -22.54 36.84 19.07
CA LEU A 79 -22.15 38.22 18.81
C LEU A 79 -23.36 39.15 18.76
N ALA A 80 -24.43 38.76 18.08
CA ALA A 80 -25.65 39.55 18.02
C ALA A 80 -26.32 39.74 19.39
N VAL A 81 -26.37 38.68 20.22
CA VAL A 81 -26.96 38.77 21.57
C VAL A 81 -26.14 39.62 22.51
N THR A 82 -24.81 39.56 22.50
CA THR A 82 -23.94 40.38 23.36
C THR A 82 -24.09 41.86 23.02
N GLU A 83 -24.08 42.24 21.76
CA GLU A 83 -24.22 43.63 21.31
C GLU A 83 -25.61 44.24 21.61
N VAL A 84 -26.67 43.41 21.50
CA VAL A 84 -28.04 43.85 21.85
C VAL A 84 -28.18 44.05 23.36
N LEU A 85 -27.58 43.21 24.18
CA LEU A 85 -27.63 43.30 25.64
C LEU A 85 -26.86 44.51 26.19
N GLU A 86 -25.84 44.98 25.47
CA GLU A 86 -25.01 46.12 25.83
C GLU A 86 -25.53 47.44 25.23
N ASP A 87 -26.68 47.40 24.52
CA ASP A 87 -27.33 48.56 23.86
C ASP A 87 -26.38 49.28 22.87
N TYR A 88 -25.41 48.56 22.31
CA TYR A 88 -24.36 49.08 21.44
C TYR A 88 -24.37 48.39 20.05
N VAL A 89 -25.42 48.68 19.26
CA VAL A 89 -25.46 48.19 17.87
C VAL A 89 -24.87 49.28 16.96
N GLY A 90 -23.59 49.14 16.64
CA GLY A 90 -22.86 50.09 15.79
C GLY A 90 -22.52 49.53 14.39
N PRO A 91 -21.96 50.37 13.50
CA PRO A 91 -21.51 49.92 12.18
C PRO A 91 -20.46 48.80 12.26
N MET A 92 -19.65 48.74 13.32
CA MET A 92 -18.63 47.68 13.53
C MET A 92 -19.26 46.33 13.79
N THR A 93 -20.39 46.26 14.48
CA THR A 93 -21.15 45.01 14.70
C THR A 93 -21.61 44.40 13.37
N VAL A 94 -22.12 45.26 12.47
CA VAL A 94 -22.56 44.80 11.13
C VAL A 94 -21.37 44.27 10.33
N VAL A 95 -20.23 44.94 10.38
CA VAL A 95 -18.99 44.49 9.72
C VAL A 95 -18.54 43.15 10.30
N ALA A 96 -18.50 42.99 11.61
CA ALA A 96 -18.06 41.76 12.27
C ALA A 96 -18.98 40.59 11.94
N LEU A 97 -20.29 40.75 11.98
CA LEU A 97 -21.28 39.75 11.58
C LEU A 97 -21.13 39.37 10.10
N THR A 98 -20.93 40.36 9.23
CA THR A 98 -20.73 40.12 7.81
C THR A 98 -19.45 39.29 7.55
N VAL A 99 -18.34 39.68 8.18
CA VAL A 99 -17.06 38.95 8.06
C VAL A 99 -17.21 37.52 8.57
N LEU A 100 -17.82 37.34 9.76
CA LEU A 100 -18.03 36.02 10.34
C LEU A 100 -18.91 35.13 9.44
N ALA A 101 -20.00 35.69 8.87
CA ALA A 101 -20.86 34.99 7.95
C ALA A 101 -20.13 34.59 6.67
N VAL A 102 -19.36 35.50 6.06
CA VAL A 102 -18.56 35.21 4.85
C VAL A 102 -17.53 34.13 5.14
N VAL A 103 -16.76 34.22 6.24
CA VAL A 103 -15.77 33.20 6.64
C VAL A 103 -16.46 31.87 6.88
N THR A 104 -17.64 31.84 7.49
CA THR A 104 -18.41 30.61 7.73
C THR A 104 -18.81 29.95 6.41
N LEU A 105 -19.37 30.71 5.47
CA LEU A 105 -19.80 30.20 4.17
C LEU A 105 -18.61 29.68 3.34
N LEU A 106 -17.50 30.42 3.30
CA LEU A 106 -16.29 30.02 2.61
C LEU A 106 -15.69 28.72 3.24
N SER A 107 -15.62 28.68 4.57
CA SER A 107 -15.11 27.49 5.29
C SER A 107 -16.00 26.28 5.05
N ALA A 108 -17.32 26.43 5.05
CA ALA A 108 -18.24 25.34 4.78
C ALA A 108 -18.14 24.84 3.31
N ALA A 109 -18.02 25.77 2.35
CA ALA A 109 -17.80 25.45 0.95
C ALA A 109 -16.48 24.70 0.74
N LEU A 110 -15.39 25.20 1.30
CA LEU A 110 -14.06 24.57 1.23
C LEU A 110 -14.06 23.16 1.87
N CYS A 111 -14.71 23.00 3.03
CA CYS A 111 -14.91 21.72 3.67
C CYS A 111 -15.68 20.74 2.74
N GLY A 112 -16.71 21.23 2.05
CA GLY A 112 -17.48 20.45 1.09
C GLY A 112 -16.65 20.00 -0.11
N VAL A 113 -15.85 20.90 -0.68
CA VAL A 113 -14.93 20.58 -1.81
C VAL A 113 -13.89 19.56 -1.38
N ARG A 114 -13.22 19.80 -0.25
CA ARG A 114 -12.19 18.89 0.30
C ARG A 114 -12.77 17.49 0.52
N ARG A 115 -13.92 17.35 1.17
CA ARG A 115 -14.54 16.04 1.42
C ARG A 115 -14.97 15.33 0.13
N ARG A 116 -15.42 16.06 -0.88
CA ARG A 116 -15.73 15.49 -2.19
C ARG A 116 -14.45 14.97 -2.88
N ALA A 117 -13.36 15.72 -2.79
CA ALA A 117 -12.06 15.30 -3.32
C ALA A 117 -11.56 14.04 -2.61
N GLU A 118 -11.56 14.02 -1.26
CA GLU A 118 -11.20 12.85 -0.46
C GLU A 118 -12.06 11.62 -0.79
N SER A 119 -13.37 11.80 -0.95
CA SER A 119 -14.27 10.67 -1.27
C SER A 119 -14.09 10.14 -2.69
N ARG A 120 -13.74 11.00 -3.66
CA ARG A 120 -13.39 10.56 -5.03
C ARG A 120 -12.09 9.79 -5.02
N PHE A 121 -11.08 10.30 -4.33
CA PHE A 121 -9.77 9.66 -4.20
C PHE A 121 -9.89 8.26 -3.59
N ARG A 122 -10.57 8.12 -2.44
CA ARG A 122 -10.84 6.82 -1.79
C ARG A 122 -11.59 5.84 -2.71
N ARG A 123 -12.49 6.33 -3.55
CA ARG A 123 -13.20 5.48 -4.50
C ARG A 123 -12.28 4.92 -5.58
N VAL A 124 -11.42 5.77 -6.13
CA VAL A 124 -10.44 5.37 -7.15
C VAL A 124 -9.46 4.35 -6.57
N GLN A 125 -8.98 4.58 -5.36
CA GLN A 125 -8.11 3.63 -4.64
C GLN A 125 -8.79 2.28 -4.42
N ALA A 126 -10.03 2.27 -3.90
CA ALA A 126 -10.76 1.01 -3.67
C ALA A 126 -10.98 0.21 -4.96
N VAL A 127 -11.19 0.89 -6.10
CA VAL A 127 -11.30 0.22 -7.40
C VAL A 127 -9.96 -0.36 -7.83
N ALA A 128 -8.87 0.39 -7.70
CA ALA A 128 -7.55 -0.08 -8.12
C ALA A 128 -7.04 -1.22 -7.22
N GLU A 129 -7.26 -1.17 -5.90
CA GLU A 129 -7.02 -2.28 -4.98
C GLU A 129 -7.83 -3.52 -5.36
N ALA A 130 -9.11 -3.35 -5.67
CA ALA A 130 -9.95 -4.48 -6.12
C ALA A 130 -9.46 -5.09 -7.44
N VAL A 131 -8.95 -4.27 -8.37
CA VAL A 131 -8.34 -4.74 -9.63
C VAL A 131 -7.05 -5.49 -9.36
N GLN A 132 -6.16 -4.97 -8.51
CA GLN A 132 -4.92 -5.63 -8.13
C GLN A 132 -5.19 -6.99 -7.47
N LEU A 133 -6.10 -7.06 -6.49
CA LEU A 133 -6.49 -8.30 -5.84
C LEU A 133 -7.15 -9.30 -6.83
N ALA A 134 -7.85 -8.82 -7.86
CA ALA A 134 -8.41 -9.68 -8.90
C ALA A 134 -7.32 -10.25 -9.83
N LEU A 135 -6.23 -9.51 -10.05
CA LEU A 135 -5.05 -9.99 -10.81
C LEU A 135 -4.22 -10.99 -10.00
N LEU A 136 -4.08 -10.75 -8.69
CA LEU A 136 -3.39 -11.64 -7.75
C LEU A 136 -4.33 -12.79 -7.35
N ARG A 137 -4.35 -13.83 -8.15
CA ARG A 137 -5.21 -15.00 -7.87
C ARG A 137 -4.84 -15.67 -6.56
N PRO A 138 -5.83 -16.13 -5.77
CA PRO A 138 -5.54 -16.92 -4.57
C PRO A 138 -4.66 -18.12 -4.89
N LEU A 139 -3.63 -18.33 -4.07
CA LEU A 139 -2.73 -19.46 -4.22
C LEU A 139 -3.44 -20.75 -3.79
N PRO A 140 -3.49 -21.80 -4.63
CA PRO A 140 -3.98 -23.09 -4.20
C PRO A 140 -2.97 -23.73 -3.25
N ALA A 141 -3.46 -24.45 -2.24
CA ALA A 141 -2.59 -25.10 -1.25
C ALA A 141 -1.69 -26.19 -1.85
N ARG A 142 -2.03 -26.69 -3.04
CA ARG A 142 -1.26 -27.72 -3.79
C ARG A 142 -1.40 -27.49 -5.29
N ILE A 143 -0.29 -27.59 -6.01
CA ILE A 143 -0.24 -27.58 -7.48
C ILE A 143 0.63 -28.78 -7.89
N GLY A 144 0.01 -29.82 -8.41
CA GLY A 144 0.72 -31.08 -8.72
C GLY A 144 1.50 -31.59 -7.50
N PRO A 145 2.83 -31.83 -7.63
CA PRO A 145 3.67 -32.32 -6.56
C PRO A 145 4.17 -31.22 -5.61
N LEU A 146 3.72 -29.96 -5.77
CA LEU A 146 4.19 -28.82 -4.98
C LEU A 146 3.10 -28.36 -4.00
N ARG A 147 3.43 -28.29 -2.71
CA ARG A 147 2.65 -27.59 -1.69
C ARG A 147 3.03 -26.11 -1.74
N VAL A 148 2.03 -25.24 -1.73
CA VAL A 148 2.22 -23.81 -1.82
C VAL A 148 1.41 -23.13 -0.73
N ALA A 149 1.98 -22.13 -0.10
CA ALA A 149 1.24 -21.19 0.75
C ALA A 149 1.83 -19.80 0.57
N GLY A 150 1.01 -18.79 0.71
CA GLY A 150 1.46 -17.41 0.63
C GLY A 150 0.42 -16.46 1.18
N PHE A 151 0.85 -15.25 1.49
CA PHE A 151 -0.01 -14.13 1.82
C PHE A 151 0.39 -12.89 1.00
N TYR A 152 -0.57 -12.03 0.80
CA TYR A 152 -0.41 -10.65 0.38
C TYR A 152 -1.08 -9.76 1.42
N ARG A 153 -0.38 -8.75 1.88
CA ARG A 153 -0.90 -7.74 2.80
C ARG A 153 -0.52 -6.36 2.29
N ALA A 154 -1.54 -5.55 2.00
CA ALA A 154 -1.32 -4.18 1.58
C ALA A 154 -0.73 -3.31 2.70
N ALA A 155 0.04 -2.29 2.33
CA ALA A 155 0.56 -1.28 3.24
C ALA A 155 -0.56 -0.58 4.02
N ASP A 156 -0.22 -0.09 5.23
CA ASP A 156 -1.16 0.63 6.10
C ASP A 156 -1.40 2.09 5.64
N ASP A 157 -0.56 2.64 4.77
CA ASP A 157 -0.71 3.99 4.24
C ASP A 157 -1.90 4.07 3.29
N GLU A 158 -2.96 4.78 3.71
CA GLU A 158 -4.22 4.96 2.97
C GLU A 158 -4.07 5.55 1.55
N ALA A 159 -2.88 5.97 1.17
CA ALA A 159 -2.64 6.74 -0.05
C ALA A 159 -2.10 5.93 -1.23
N LEU A 160 -1.63 4.69 -1.03
CA LEU A 160 -0.81 4.05 -2.04
C LEU A 160 -1.29 2.63 -2.37
N ILE A 161 -1.56 2.39 -3.64
CA ILE A 161 -1.78 1.06 -4.21
C ILE A 161 -0.40 0.47 -4.45
N GLY A 162 -0.15 -0.75 -3.97
CA GLY A 162 1.16 -1.36 -4.02
C GLY A 162 1.63 -1.81 -5.40
N GLY A 163 2.93 -2.09 -5.49
CA GLY A 163 3.63 -2.62 -6.66
C GLY A 163 3.80 -4.12 -6.66
N ASP A 164 3.60 -4.77 -5.52
CA ASP A 164 3.85 -6.20 -5.37
C ASP A 164 2.97 -7.07 -6.29
N LEU A 165 3.60 -8.06 -6.90
CA LEU A 165 2.92 -9.00 -7.78
C LEU A 165 3.40 -10.44 -7.59
N TYR A 166 2.51 -11.38 -7.84
CA TYR A 166 2.87 -12.79 -7.98
C TYR A 166 1.91 -13.53 -8.91
N SER A 167 2.40 -14.60 -9.51
CA SER A 167 1.57 -15.54 -10.25
C SER A 167 2.20 -16.94 -10.20
N VAL A 168 1.36 -17.95 -10.01
CA VAL A 168 1.77 -19.37 -10.02
C VAL A 168 0.95 -20.12 -11.05
N ARG A 169 1.62 -20.84 -11.96
CA ARG A 169 0.97 -21.54 -13.07
C ARG A 169 1.54 -22.92 -13.33
N PRO A 170 0.69 -23.95 -13.44
CA PRO A 170 1.08 -25.20 -14.09
C PRO A 170 1.26 -24.95 -15.59
N THR A 171 2.32 -25.47 -16.17
CA THR A 171 2.67 -25.32 -17.58
C THR A 171 3.19 -26.64 -18.15
N PRO A 172 3.33 -26.77 -19.48
CA PRO A 172 3.96 -27.95 -20.08
C PRO A 172 5.43 -28.18 -19.65
N PHE A 173 6.08 -27.13 -19.11
CA PHE A 173 7.48 -27.14 -18.69
C PHE A 173 7.67 -27.39 -17.19
N GLY A 174 6.58 -27.54 -16.44
CA GLY A 174 6.57 -27.64 -15.00
C GLY A 174 5.71 -26.54 -14.35
N ILE A 175 5.92 -26.26 -13.06
CA ILE A 175 5.20 -25.20 -12.36
C ILE A 175 6.04 -23.93 -12.41
N ARG A 176 5.52 -22.89 -13.06
CA ARG A 176 6.19 -21.60 -13.18
C ARG A 176 5.60 -20.57 -12.24
N VAL A 177 6.49 -19.78 -11.67
CA VAL A 177 6.16 -18.74 -10.68
C VAL A 177 6.87 -17.46 -11.07
N ILE A 178 6.21 -16.33 -10.84
CA ILE A 178 6.83 -15.02 -10.77
C ILE A 178 6.46 -14.40 -9.43
N VAL A 179 7.42 -13.76 -8.76
CA VAL A 179 7.22 -12.85 -7.63
C VAL A 179 8.02 -11.60 -7.96
N GLY A 180 7.45 -10.44 -7.77
CA GLY A 180 8.13 -9.19 -8.11
C GLY A 180 7.49 -7.99 -7.45
N ASP A 181 8.18 -6.85 -7.59
CA ASP A 181 7.70 -5.54 -7.16
C ASP A 181 7.96 -4.49 -8.25
N VAL A 182 6.97 -3.65 -8.51
CA VAL A 182 7.00 -2.56 -9.50
C VAL A 182 7.51 -1.30 -8.83
N LYS A 183 8.55 -0.69 -9.39
CA LYS A 183 8.98 0.63 -8.92
C LYS A 183 7.86 1.65 -9.04
N GLY A 184 7.49 2.24 -7.92
CA GLY A 184 6.44 3.26 -7.82
C GLY A 184 5.16 2.72 -7.22
N LYS A 185 4.22 3.62 -6.97
CA LYS A 185 2.96 3.32 -6.29
C LYS A 185 1.80 4.01 -7.02
N GLY A 186 0.61 3.50 -6.83
CA GLY A 186 -0.59 4.09 -7.40
C GLY A 186 -1.09 3.42 -8.69
N ILE A 187 -1.90 4.15 -9.46
CA ILE A 187 -2.59 3.60 -10.65
C ILE A 187 -1.61 3.12 -11.72
N SER A 188 -0.52 3.85 -11.95
CA SER A 188 0.51 3.46 -12.92
C SER A 188 1.19 2.15 -12.55
N ALA A 189 1.51 1.94 -11.26
CA ALA A 189 2.05 0.68 -10.78
C ALA A 189 1.06 -0.48 -11.01
N THR A 190 -0.24 -0.28 -10.75
CA THR A 190 -1.27 -1.30 -11.01
C THR A 190 -1.36 -1.68 -12.50
N GLN A 191 -1.22 -0.72 -13.41
CA GLN A 191 -1.19 -0.99 -14.85
C GLN A 191 0.04 -1.84 -15.21
N THR A 192 1.22 -1.49 -14.69
CA THR A 192 2.44 -2.26 -14.88
C THR A 192 2.31 -3.68 -14.31
N VAL A 193 1.73 -3.83 -13.12
CA VAL A 193 1.41 -5.16 -12.53
C VAL A 193 0.54 -5.97 -13.50
N ALA A 194 -0.51 -5.37 -14.07
CA ALA A 194 -1.39 -6.05 -15.02
C ALA A 194 -0.64 -6.49 -16.29
N THR A 195 0.23 -5.64 -16.83
CA THR A 195 1.07 -5.96 -18.00
C THR A 195 2.03 -7.10 -17.70
N VAL A 196 2.74 -7.07 -16.57
CA VAL A 196 3.67 -8.13 -16.17
C VAL A 196 2.95 -9.45 -15.98
N ILE A 197 1.84 -9.46 -15.22
CA ILE A 197 1.09 -10.69 -14.93
C ILE A 197 0.51 -11.29 -16.21
N SER A 198 -0.11 -10.48 -17.08
CA SER A 198 -0.70 -10.99 -18.32
C SER A 198 0.38 -11.54 -19.28
N SER A 199 1.49 -10.83 -19.45
CA SER A 199 2.63 -11.27 -20.26
C SER A 199 3.27 -12.53 -19.68
N PHE A 200 3.46 -12.61 -18.37
CA PHE A 200 3.94 -13.83 -17.72
C PHE A 200 2.99 -14.99 -17.95
N GLN A 201 1.68 -14.80 -17.79
CA GLN A 201 0.70 -15.87 -17.94
C GLN A 201 0.67 -16.46 -19.34
N GLU A 202 0.86 -15.65 -20.38
CA GLU A 202 1.01 -16.10 -21.77
C GLU A 202 2.36 -16.77 -21.98
N ALA A 203 3.45 -16.06 -21.67
CA ALA A 203 4.80 -16.52 -21.94
C ALA A 203 5.15 -17.79 -21.16
N ALA A 204 4.67 -17.95 -19.92
CA ALA A 204 4.88 -19.15 -19.13
C ALA A 204 4.34 -20.44 -19.78
N LEU A 205 3.31 -20.34 -20.61
CA LEU A 205 2.73 -21.47 -21.33
C LEU A 205 3.43 -21.75 -22.66
N LEU A 206 3.98 -20.72 -23.32
CA LEU A 206 4.46 -20.79 -24.70
C LEU A 206 5.98 -20.84 -24.81
N GLN A 207 6.70 -20.16 -23.93
CA GLN A 207 8.15 -20.07 -24.03
C GLN A 207 8.86 -21.24 -23.35
N PRO A 208 9.84 -21.89 -23.99
CA PRO A 208 10.52 -23.06 -23.46
C PRO A 208 11.45 -22.77 -22.28
N SER A 209 11.93 -21.54 -22.10
CA SER A 209 12.87 -21.21 -21.01
C SER A 209 12.43 -19.97 -20.22
N LEU A 210 12.88 -19.88 -18.95
CA LEU A 210 12.62 -18.70 -18.11
C LEU A 210 13.21 -17.41 -18.69
N SER A 211 14.37 -17.49 -19.35
CA SER A 211 15.00 -16.34 -20.01
C SER A 211 14.11 -15.76 -21.11
N GLN A 212 13.48 -16.63 -21.92
CA GLN A 212 12.52 -16.19 -22.95
C GLN A 212 11.20 -15.68 -22.34
N VAL A 213 10.77 -16.22 -21.21
CA VAL A 213 9.63 -15.66 -20.46
C VAL A 213 9.96 -14.23 -20.01
N ALA A 214 11.13 -14.03 -19.42
CA ALA A 214 11.57 -12.68 -18.98
C ALA A 214 11.70 -11.72 -20.16
N GLU A 215 12.27 -12.14 -21.28
CA GLU A 215 12.40 -11.34 -22.52
C GLU A 215 11.01 -10.92 -23.04
N ARG A 216 10.02 -11.80 -23.02
CA ARG A 216 8.65 -11.49 -23.45
C ARG A 216 8.00 -10.44 -22.55
N ILE A 217 8.27 -10.48 -21.23
CA ILE A 217 7.80 -9.48 -20.27
C ILE A 217 8.52 -8.14 -20.53
N ASP A 218 9.85 -8.15 -20.77
CA ASP A 218 10.62 -6.96 -21.10
C ASP A 218 10.04 -6.25 -22.33
N VAL A 219 9.72 -7.01 -23.41
CA VAL A 219 9.08 -6.46 -24.62
C VAL A 219 7.72 -5.84 -24.32
N ALA A 220 6.91 -6.47 -23.47
CA ALA A 220 5.61 -5.91 -23.11
C ALA A 220 5.74 -4.59 -22.32
N LEU A 221 6.69 -4.51 -21.39
CA LEU A 221 6.99 -3.28 -20.66
C LEU A 221 7.51 -2.16 -21.55
N GLN A 222 8.33 -2.49 -22.57
CA GLN A 222 8.78 -1.50 -23.57
C GLN A 222 7.61 -0.99 -24.41
N LEU A 223 6.72 -1.86 -24.86
CA LEU A 223 5.53 -1.48 -25.63
C LEU A 223 4.59 -0.57 -24.85
N ASP A 224 4.38 -0.83 -23.56
CA ASP A 224 3.59 0.04 -22.68
C ASP A 224 4.24 1.42 -22.50
N ARG A 225 5.56 1.47 -22.43
CA ARG A 225 6.34 2.71 -22.32
C ARG A 225 6.23 3.54 -23.61
N ASP A 226 6.30 2.89 -24.78
CA ASP A 226 6.24 3.54 -26.07
C ASP A 226 4.82 4.00 -26.46
N ASN A 227 3.80 3.35 -25.90
CA ASN A 227 2.38 3.63 -26.12
C ASN A 227 1.63 3.79 -24.80
N PRO A 228 1.88 4.87 -24.05
CA PRO A 228 1.18 5.08 -22.80
C PRO A 228 -0.33 5.13 -23.05
N PRO A 229 -1.16 4.52 -22.19
CA PRO A 229 -2.61 4.57 -22.35
C PRO A 229 -3.08 6.02 -22.37
N ALA A 230 -4.04 6.33 -23.28
CA ALA A 230 -4.61 7.66 -23.40
C ALA A 230 -5.16 8.09 -22.04
N GLU A 231 -4.79 9.30 -21.59
CA GLU A 231 -5.28 9.83 -20.31
C GLU A 231 -6.82 9.81 -20.28
N PRO A 232 -7.42 9.43 -19.14
CA PRO A 232 -8.87 9.51 -18.98
C PRO A 232 -9.33 10.96 -19.23
N MET A 233 -10.25 11.18 -20.14
CA MET A 233 -10.83 12.51 -20.40
C MET A 233 -11.35 13.11 -19.07
N GLY A 234 -10.62 14.11 -18.54
CA GLY A 234 -10.98 14.81 -17.30
C GLY A 234 -9.90 14.83 -16.22
N ALA A 235 -8.75 14.20 -16.39
CA ALA A 235 -7.56 14.49 -15.59
C ALA A 235 -7.01 15.85 -16.06
N GLY A 236 -6.92 16.83 -15.15
CA GLY A 236 -6.30 18.13 -15.45
C GLY A 236 -4.84 17.96 -15.89
N PRO A 237 -4.22 18.95 -16.56
CA PRO A 237 -2.92 18.84 -17.18
C PRO A 237 -1.83 18.60 -16.13
N ALA A 238 -1.44 17.34 -15.95
CA ALA A 238 -0.25 16.96 -15.20
C ALA A 238 0.95 16.70 -16.13
N TYR A 239 0.76 16.83 -17.46
CA TYR A 239 1.81 16.64 -18.47
C TYR A 239 1.90 17.84 -19.39
N THR A 240 3.03 18.51 -19.41
CA THR A 240 3.39 19.52 -20.42
C THR A 240 3.96 18.78 -21.62
N PRO A 241 3.30 18.77 -22.80
CA PRO A 241 3.87 18.17 -24.01
C PRO A 241 5.17 18.89 -24.36
N GLY A 242 6.29 18.17 -24.31
CA GLY A 242 7.60 18.70 -24.70
C GLY A 242 8.71 18.57 -23.65
N GLU A 243 8.41 18.17 -22.42
CA GLU A 243 9.43 17.71 -21.47
C GLU A 243 9.75 16.24 -21.77
N ALA A 244 11.02 15.96 -22.08
CA ALA A 244 11.48 14.57 -22.13
C ALA A 244 11.21 13.89 -20.78
N PRO A 245 10.79 12.61 -20.75
CA PRO A 245 10.60 11.87 -19.51
C PRO A 245 11.83 12.05 -18.63
N GLY A 246 11.64 12.58 -17.43
CA GLY A 246 12.74 12.73 -16.47
C GLY A 246 13.18 11.33 -15.99
N PRO A 247 14.36 11.19 -15.38
CA PRO A 247 14.84 9.90 -14.85
C PRO A 247 13.92 9.29 -13.77
N ALA A 248 12.86 9.98 -13.36
CA ALA A 248 11.81 9.50 -12.46
C ALA A 248 10.73 8.64 -13.16
N ASP A 249 10.65 8.68 -14.50
CA ASP A 249 9.62 7.98 -15.28
C ASP A 249 10.05 6.59 -15.79
N GLU A 250 11.22 6.11 -15.40
CA GLU A 250 11.68 4.77 -15.75
C GLU A 250 10.93 3.72 -14.93
N VAL A 251 9.92 3.11 -15.54
CA VAL A 251 9.21 1.96 -14.98
C VAL A 251 10.08 0.72 -15.10
N PHE A 252 10.44 0.11 -13.98
CA PHE A 252 11.09 -1.20 -13.95
C PHE A 252 10.47 -2.04 -12.85
N VAL A 253 10.68 -3.36 -12.96
CA VAL A 253 10.11 -4.36 -12.04
C VAL A 253 11.22 -5.27 -11.57
N THR A 254 11.44 -5.31 -10.25
CA THR A 254 12.28 -6.35 -9.67
C THR A 254 11.48 -7.65 -9.64
N ALA A 255 12.03 -8.74 -10.12
CA ALA A 255 11.32 -10.00 -10.18
C ALA A 255 12.23 -11.22 -10.03
N VAL A 256 11.70 -12.27 -9.46
CA VAL A 256 12.26 -13.62 -9.52
C VAL A 256 11.30 -14.54 -10.24
N LEU A 257 11.81 -15.27 -11.23
CA LEU A 257 11.06 -16.28 -11.96
C LEU A 257 11.55 -17.67 -11.53
N LEU A 258 10.62 -18.56 -11.20
CA LEU A 258 10.91 -19.91 -10.78
C LEU A 258 10.27 -20.90 -11.75
N GLU A 259 10.95 -22.04 -11.97
CA GLU A 259 10.39 -23.16 -12.70
C GLU A 259 10.70 -24.45 -11.94
N PHE A 260 9.69 -25.02 -11.32
CA PHE A 260 9.79 -26.32 -10.67
C PHE A 260 9.57 -27.43 -11.69
N SER A 261 10.44 -28.44 -11.66
CA SER A 261 10.27 -29.65 -12.48
C SER A 261 8.95 -30.37 -12.19
N ALA A 262 8.52 -31.23 -13.12
CA ALA A 262 7.25 -31.94 -13.00
C ALA A 262 7.15 -32.82 -11.73
N ASP A 263 8.29 -33.26 -11.18
CA ASP A 263 8.40 -34.00 -9.91
C ASP A 263 8.72 -33.11 -8.70
N ALA A 264 8.85 -31.80 -8.89
CA ALA A 264 9.25 -30.79 -7.91
C ALA A 264 10.60 -31.05 -7.22
N ARG A 265 11.47 -31.91 -7.81
CA ARG A 265 12.79 -32.21 -7.24
C ARG A 265 13.86 -31.19 -7.62
N THR A 266 13.60 -30.36 -8.60
CA THR A 266 14.48 -29.27 -9.00
C THR A 266 13.67 -27.98 -9.17
N VAL A 267 14.34 -26.86 -8.90
CA VAL A 267 13.84 -25.53 -9.23
C VAL A 267 14.90 -24.76 -9.99
N ARG A 268 14.52 -24.19 -11.12
CA ARG A 268 15.34 -23.20 -11.85
C ARG A 268 14.91 -21.81 -11.39
N VAL A 269 15.89 -20.99 -11.05
CA VAL A 269 15.69 -19.63 -10.52
C VAL A 269 16.33 -18.64 -11.49
N LEU A 270 15.54 -17.70 -12.01
CA LEU A 270 16.01 -16.57 -12.80
C LEU A 270 15.77 -15.31 -12.00
N ASP A 271 16.85 -14.63 -11.63
CA ASP A 271 16.81 -13.40 -10.83
C ASP A 271 16.86 -12.19 -11.76
N ARG A 272 15.92 -11.28 -11.57
CA ARG A 272 15.83 -9.98 -12.24
C ARG A 272 15.81 -8.86 -11.20
N GLY A 273 16.86 -8.82 -10.35
CA GLY A 273 17.08 -7.77 -9.33
C GLY A 273 16.13 -7.87 -8.14
N HIS A 274 15.56 -9.04 -7.86
CA HIS A 274 14.63 -9.25 -6.75
C HIS A 274 15.35 -9.61 -5.45
N GLN A 275 14.57 -9.63 -4.33
CA GLN A 275 15.08 -10.09 -3.04
C GLN A 275 15.58 -11.55 -3.11
N PRO A 276 16.68 -11.86 -2.40
CA PRO A 276 17.23 -13.21 -2.43
C PRO A 276 16.24 -14.24 -1.86
N LEU A 277 16.08 -15.38 -2.55
CA LEU A 277 15.26 -16.47 -2.04
C LEU A 277 15.89 -17.09 -0.79
N VAL A 278 15.05 -17.48 0.16
CA VAL A 278 15.48 -18.18 1.37
C VAL A 278 15.06 -19.66 1.30
N GLY A 279 16.03 -20.53 1.51
CA GLY A 279 15.82 -21.98 1.61
C GLY A 279 15.91 -22.47 3.05
N ILE A 280 15.01 -23.38 3.45
CA ILE A 280 15.09 -24.10 4.73
C ILE A 280 15.29 -25.58 4.41
N ARG A 281 16.44 -26.11 4.84
CA ARG A 281 16.80 -27.52 4.67
C ARG A 281 17.25 -28.11 5.99
N GLN A 282 16.55 -29.12 6.47
CA GLN A 282 16.88 -29.82 7.73
C GLN A 282 17.09 -28.86 8.92
N GLY A 283 16.26 -27.80 9.02
CA GLY A 283 16.36 -26.80 10.08
C GLY A 283 17.45 -25.73 9.87
N THR A 284 18.18 -25.76 8.77
CA THR A 284 19.17 -24.74 8.41
C THR A 284 18.57 -23.77 7.42
N VAL A 285 18.69 -22.48 7.71
CA VAL A 285 18.23 -21.38 6.85
C VAL A 285 19.40 -20.88 6.01
N SER A 286 19.23 -20.83 4.70
CA SER A 286 20.27 -20.37 3.76
C SER A 286 19.66 -19.51 2.66
N VAL A 287 20.48 -18.67 2.04
CA VAL A 287 20.10 -17.93 0.82
C VAL A 287 20.41 -18.82 -0.39
N ALA A 288 19.47 -18.88 -1.33
CA ALA A 288 19.70 -19.57 -2.60
C ALA A 288 20.63 -18.72 -3.48
N GLU A 289 21.64 -19.34 -4.05
CA GLU A 289 22.53 -18.69 -5.00
C GLU A 289 21.76 -18.37 -6.29
N THR A 290 21.94 -17.16 -6.82
CA THR A 290 21.34 -16.72 -8.08
C THR A 290 22.37 -16.02 -8.96
N ASP A 291 22.15 -16.02 -10.27
CA ASP A 291 22.89 -15.17 -11.20
C ASP A 291 22.13 -13.83 -11.30
N HIS A 292 22.61 -12.84 -10.53
CA HIS A 292 21.95 -11.55 -10.43
C HIS A 292 21.96 -10.82 -11.78
N SER A 293 20.80 -10.33 -12.19
CA SER A 293 20.61 -9.56 -13.42
C SER A 293 19.81 -8.30 -13.18
N LEU A 294 19.80 -7.40 -14.16
CA LEU A 294 19.03 -6.16 -14.08
C LEU A 294 17.52 -6.43 -14.02
N PRO A 295 16.73 -5.57 -13.35
CA PRO A 295 15.28 -5.65 -13.32
C PRO A 295 14.63 -5.79 -14.69
N LEU A 296 13.40 -6.28 -14.74
CA LEU A 296 12.56 -6.27 -15.93
C LEU A 296 12.27 -4.82 -16.36
N GLY A 297 12.22 -4.56 -17.66
CA GLY A 297 12.10 -3.23 -18.25
C GLY A 297 13.44 -2.53 -18.48
N MET A 298 14.58 -3.14 -18.07
CA MET A 298 15.94 -2.63 -18.27
C MET A 298 16.76 -3.53 -19.21
N SER A 299 16.12 -4.28 -20.09
CA SER A 299 16.79 -5.26 -20.95
C SER A 299 17.76 -4.66 -21.96
N ASP A 300 17.57 -3.41 -22.36
CA ASP A 300 18.45 -2.62 -23.24
C ASP A 300 19.83 -2.32 -22.60
N LEU A 301 19.93 -2.40 -21.27
CA LEU A 301 21.18 -2.23 -20.51
C LEU A 301 21.90 -3.57 -20.25
N LEU A 302 21.30 -4.70 -20.61
CA LEU A 302 21.91 -6.01 -20.40
C LEU A 302 23.09 -6.25 -21.36
N THR A 303 24.23 -6.66 -20.84
CA THR A 303 25.40 -7.05 -21.60
C THR A 303 25.39 -8.52 -22.02
N ALA A 304 24.59 -9.34 -21.33
CA ALA A 304 24.41 -10.76 -21.62
C ALA A 304 22.99 -11.20 -21.18
N PRO A 305 22.41 -12.23 -21.82
CA PRO A 305 21.12 -12.74 -21.42
C PRO A 305 21.16 -13.32 -19.99
N PRO A 306 20.13 -13.05 -19.17
CA PRO A 306 20.06 -13.57 -17.80
C PRO A 306 20.04 -15.10 -17.79
N ARG A 307 20.72 -15.72 -16.83
CA ARG A 307 20.83 -17.16 -16.69
C ARG A 307 20.08 -17.68 -15.49
N ALA A 308 19.36 -18.77 -15.67
CA ALA A 308 18.71 -19.48 -14.58
C ALA A 308 19.69 -20.41 -13.87
N VAL A 309 19.73 -20.36 -12.55
CA VAL A 309 20.47 -21.29 -11.68
C VAL A 309 19.54 -22.41 -11.24
N THR A 310 20.04 -23.66 -11.24
CA THR A 310 19.24 -24.83 -10.85
C THR A 310 19.60 -25.29 -9.44
N HIS A 311 18.59 -25.46 -8.59
CA HIS A 311 18.72 -25.99 -7.24
C HIS A 311 17.99 -27.32 -7.10
N LEU A 312 18.57 -28.23 -6.32
CA LEU A 312 17.91 -29.46 -5.90
C LEU A 312 17.02 -29.20 -4.70
N LEU A 313 15.82 -29.72 -4.72
CA LEU A 313 14.86 -29.73 -3.64
C LEU A 313 14.59 -31.15 -3.16
N ASN A 314 14.89 -31.42 -1.90
CA ASN A 314 14.55 -32.70 -1.28
C ASN A 314 13.15 -32.63 -0.65
N PRO A 315 12.50 -33.78 -0.41
CA PRO A 315 11.28 -33.80 0.40
C PRO A 315 11.54 -33.17 1.76
N GLY A 316 10.66 -32.24 2.14
CA GLY A 316 10.81 -31.47 3.38
C GLY A 316 11.55 -30.14 3.25
N ASP A 317 12.34 -29.90 2.20
CA ASP A 317 12.92 -28.59 1.94
C ASP A 317 11.83 -27.56 1.64
N ILE A 318 11.98 -26.33 2.14
CA ILE A 318 11.06 -25.23 1.85
C ILE A 318 11.84 -24.09 1.20
N LEU A 319 11.34 -23.58 0.08
CA LEU A 319 11.85 -22.39 -0.59
C LEU A 319 10.87 -21.24 -0.39
N ILE A 320 11.38 -20.05 -0.08
CA ILE A 320 10.58 -18.85 0.20
C ILE A 320 10.99 -17.75 -0.77
N ALA A 321 9.99 -17.18 -1.47
CA ALA A 321 10.09 -15.93 -2.20
C ALA A 321 9.29 -14.86 -1.45
N TYR A 322 9.81 -13.64 -1.36
CA TYR A 322 9.20 -12.56 -0.60
C TYR A 322 9.56 -11.20 -1.20
N SER A 323 8.67 -10.20 -1.02
CA SER A 323 8.96 -8.81 -1.40
C SER A 323 9.79 -8.10 -0.35
N ASP A 324 10.39 -6.97 -0.72
CA ASP A 324 11.20 -6.15 0.18
C ASP A 324 10.40 -5.61 1.37
N GLY A 325 9.10 -5.37 1.22
CA GLY A 325 8.23 -4.97 2.32
C GLY A 325 8.32 -5.89 3.54
N VAL A 326 8.61 -7.20 3.36
CA VAL A 326 8.85 -8.12 4.48
C VAL A 326 10.12 -7.76 5.25
N THR A 327 11.22 -7.50 4.57
CA THR A 327 12.52 -7.19 5.19
C THR A 327 12.68 -5.72 5.54
N GLU A 328 11.95 -4.83 4.87
CA GLU A 328 11.95 -3.39 5.15
C GLU A 328 10.95 -2.96 6.23
N ALA A 329 10.12 -3.88 6.72
CA ALA A 329 9.28 -3.65 7.89
C ALA A 329 10.13 -3.21 9.09
N ARG A 330 9.73 -2.09 9.74
CA ARG A 330 10.55 -1.45 10.80
C ARG A 330 9.86 -1.51 12.15
N ASP A 331 10.64 -1.79 13.18
CA ASP A 331 10.18 -1.66 14.56
C ASP A 331 10.07 -0.20 15.01
N GLY A 332 9.63 0.03 16.25
CA GLY A 332 9.52 1.37 16.83
C GLY A 332 10.86 2.14 16.96
N ALA A 333 12.00 1.48 16.80
CA ALA A 333 13.33 2.06 16.77
C ALA A 333 13.85 2.29 15.34
N GLY A 334 13.10 1.87 14.31
CA GLY A 334 13.49 1.97 12.92
C GLY A 334 14.35 0.83 12.39
N THR A 335 14.49 -0.27 13.15
CA THR A 335 15.29 -1.45 12.76
C THR A 335 14.51 -2.31 11.77
N PHE A 336 15.18 -2.74 10.70
CA PHE A 336 14.61 -3.65 9.71
C PHE A 336 14.31 -5.03 10.30
N TYR A 337 13.28 -5.69 9.75
CA TYR A 337 12.92 -7.05 10.16
C TYR A 337 13.97 -8.06 9.73
N PRO A 338 14.62 -8.78 10.65
CA PRO A 338 15.71 -9.71 10.37
C PRO A 338 15.14 -11.09 10.00
N LEU A 339 14.54 -11.21 8.80
CA LEU A 339 13.82 -12.41 8.36
C LEU A 339 14.62 -13.70 8.55
N ARG A 340 15.89 -13.73 8.15
CA ARG A 340 16.72 -14.94 8.20
C ARG A 340 16.97 -15.41 9.63
N GLU A 341 17.30 -14.50 10.50
CA GLU A 341 17.54 -14.73 11.93
C GLU A 341 16.27 -15.26 12.61
N ARG A 342 15.11 -14.65 12.32
CA ARG A 342 13.82 -15.08 12.86
C ARG A 342 13.42 -16.49 12.37
N LEU A 343 13.68 -16.79 11.10
CA LEU A 343 13.45 -18.12 10.55
C LEU A 343 14.41 -19.16 11.17
N GLN A 344 15.67 -18.79 11.41
CA GLN A 344 16.64 -19.68 12.05
C GLN A 344 16.25 -19.95 13.51
N GLU A 345 15.75 -18.95 14.25
CA GLU A 345 15.18 -19.11 15.59
C GLU A 345 14.00 -20.08 15.59
N LEU A 346 13.06 -19.93 14.63
CA LEU A 346 11.93 -20.86 14.46
C LEU A 346 12.39 -22.30 14.23
N CYS A 347 13.40 -22.49 13.41
CA CYS A 347 13.95 -23.81 13.09
C CYS A 347 14.71 -24.43 14.27
N SER A 348 15.39 -23.63 15.09
CA SER A 348 16.17 -24.08 16.25
C SER A 348 15.30 -24.62 17.39
N GLY A 349 14.01 -24.30 17.43
CA GLY A 349 13.03 -24.78 18.41
C GLY A 349 12.67 -26.27 18.28
N GLY A 350 13.33 -27.04 17.40
CA GLY A 350 13.27 -28.51 17.33
C GLY A 350 12.18 -29.11 16.42
N ALA A 351 11.14 -28.35 16.07
CA ALA A 351 10.04 -28.88 15.25
C ALA A 351 10.05 -28.37 13.79
N GLY A 352 10.90 -27.39 13.47
CA GLY A 352 10.88 -26.68 12.19
C GLY A 352 9.47 -26.19 11.79
N PRO A 353 9.31 -25.46 10.67
CA PRO A 353 8.00 -24.98 10.25
C PRO A 353 7.04 -26.09 9.81
N GLY A 354 7.55 -27.28 9.45
CA GLY A 354 6.78 -28.49 9.09
C GLY A 354 5.97 -28.36 7.80
N SER A 355 5.49 -27.18 7.43
CA SER A 355 4.72 -26.94 6.20
C SER A 355 4.81 -25.49 5.74
N PRO A 356 4.63 -25.23 4.42
CA PRO A 356 4.56 -23.87 3.87
C PRO A 356 3.53 -23.00 4.59
N ALA A 357 2.35 -23.54 4.87
CA ALA A 357 1.27 -22.78 5.50
C ALA A 357 1.64 -22.27 6.91
N ARG A 358 2.26 -23.15 7.74
CA ARG A 358 2.70 -22.73 9.08
C ARG A 358 3.81 -21.69 9.03
N LEU A 359 4.75 -21.86 8.06
CA LEU A 359 5.84 -20.92 7.88
C LEU A 359 5.33 -19.53 7.47
N VAL A 360 4.44 -19.47 6.50
CA VAL A 360 3.85 -18.25 5.99
C VAL A 360 3.04 -17.53 7.08
N THR A 361 2.23 -18.29 7.85
CA THR A 361 1.50 -17.73 9.00
C THR A 361 2.46 -17.18 10.06
N PHE A 362 3.56 -17.88 10.34
CA PHE A 362 4.58 -17.36 11.27
C PHE A 362 5.18 -16.04 10.78
N ILE A 363 5.57 -15.95 9.49
CA ILE A 363 6.14 -14.71 8.93
C ILE A 363 5.13 -13.56 9.06
N GLU A 364 3.88 -13.78 8.66
CA GLU A 364 2.82 -12.78 8.70
C GLU A 364 2.57 -12.24 10.13
N GLU A 365 2.46 -13.15 11.10
CA GLU A 365 2.23 -12.78 12.51
C GLU A 365 3.45 -12.14 13.16
N ASP A 366 4.66 -12.60 12.80
CA ASP A 366 5.89 -12.10 13.40
C ASP A 366 6.25 -10.70 12.90
N VAL A 367 6.11 -10.45 11.59
CA VAL A 367 6.25 -9.11 11.01
C VAL A 367 5.21 -8.15 11.58
N ALA A 368 3.95 -8.59 11.74
CA ALA A 368 2.90 -7.76 12.31
C ALA A 368 3.15 -7.39 13.80
N ARG A 369 3.89 -8.23 14.54
CA ARG A 369 4.34 -7.92 15.90
C ARG A 369 5.56 -7.01 15.93
N TRP A 370 6.44 -7.14 14.93
CA TRP A 370 7.65 -6.35 14.80
C TRP A 370 7.36 -4.90 14.40
N ALA A 371 6.59 -4.73 13.34
CA ALA A 371 6.29 -3.44 12.75
C ALA A 371 4.90 -2.94 13.19
N PRO A 372 4.82 -1.81 13.92
CA PRO A 372 3.54 -1.23 14.33
C PRO A 372 2.74 -0.65 13.15
N THR A 373 3.42 -0.29 12.07
CA THR A 373 2.84 0.17 10.79
C THR A 373 3.63 -0.41 9.63
N LEU A 374 2.94 -0.76 8.56
CA LEU A 374 3.54 -1.27 7.33
C LEU A 374 3.69 -0.14 6.31
N GLY A 375 4.93 0.18 5.95
CA GLY A 375 5.26 1.23 4.96
C GLY A 375 5.16 0.76 3.52
N ASP A 376 5.15 -0.56 3.29
CA ASP A 376 5.02 -1.17 1.98
C ASP A 376 4.18 -2.44 2.01
N ASP A 377 3.79 -2.92 0.81
CA ASP A 377 3.09 -4.17 0.64
C ASP A 377 3.98 -5.35 1.04
N LEU A 378 3.37 -6.40 1.56
CA LEU A 378 4.06 -7.63 1.93
C LEU A 378 3.54 -8.79 1.09
N VAL A 379 4.46 -9.45 0.41
CA VAL A 379 4.25 -10.76 -0.20
C VAL A 379 5.24 -11.75 0.38
N ALA A 380 4.77 -12.91 0.79
CA ALA A 380 5.65 -14.05 1.03
C ALA A 380 4.95 -15.32 0.55
N ILE A 381 5.69 -16.13 -0.21
CA ILE A 381 5.21 -17.39 -0.77
C ILE A 381 6.23 -18.48 -0.48
N ALA A 382 5.76 -19.56 0.13
CA ALA A 382 6.57 -20.72 0.46
C ALA A 382 6.18 -21.93 -0.42
N PHE A 383 7.18 -22.63 -0.88
CA PHE A 383 7.07 -23.79 -1.75
C PHE A 383 7.74 -25.00 -1.12
N GLN A 384 7.10 -26.17 -1.16
CA GLN A 384 7.63 -27.41 -0.63
C GLN A 384 7.25 -28.57 -1.54
N PRO A 385 8.19 -29.43 -1.95
CA PRO A 385 7.86 -30.70 -2.60
C PRO A 385 6.91 -31.50 -1.69
N ALA A 386 5.79 -31.95 -2.25
CA ALA A 386 4.90 -32.86 -1.52
C ALA A 386 5.62 -34.21 -1.32
N PRO A 387 5.37 -34.91 -0.20
CA PRO A 387 5.79 -36.31 -0.11
C PRO A 387 5.27 -37.10 -1.32
N SER A 388 6.04 -38.00 -1.83
CA SER A 388 5.56 -38.97 -2.82
C SER A 388 4.42 -39.77 -2.19
N ASP A 389 3.31 -39.90 -2.91
CA ASP A 389 2.14 -40.70 -2.46
C ASP A 389 2.46 -42.23 -2.38
N ASP A 390 3.74 -42.63 -2.47
CA ASP A 390 4.25 -44.02 -2.47
C ASP A 390 4.92 -44.45 -1.14
N GLU A 391 4.68 -43.72 -0.01
CA GLU A 391 5.08 -44.21 1.32
C GLU A 391 3.91 -44.43 2.27
#